data_45fb3fa73687cd363cec17600157ac87
#
_entry.id   45fb3fa73687cd363cec17600157ac87
#
_cell.length_a   1.000
_cell.length_b   1.000
_cell.length_c   1.000
_cell.angle_alpha   90.00
_cell.angle_beta   90.00
_cell.angle_gamma   90.00
#
_symmetry.space_group_name_H-M   'P 1'
#
loop_
_entity.id
_entity.type
_entity.pdbx_description
1 polymer ?
#
loop_
_entity_poly.entity_id
_entity_poly.type
_entity_poly.pdbx_seq_one_letter_code
_entity_poly.pdbx_strand_id
1 'polypeptide(L)'
;MTKKLSITRRDFMNGFAMSLTAGTALSPFELLAMNEQMGKGVFYPPELTGMRGSHPGSFEVAHALARNGARWPVHSDQTDLDYDVVVVGGGISGLSAAHLYRQRNGGDPRILILDNHDDFGGHAKRNEHVIDGKTLISYGGSQTIVKPKQGSKVVQALLKDIGVDIKRFDTAYDRDFYKRNNLGAVTYFNKETFGEDKVVRHPYCNYPNYVEGIVMGRKLSNEEAAQQAPLSEKGKEQLLRVLNGGLHVIDVPEEEMEDYIYSTSYFDYLKNTLGVDDPGILKMARNSGLDWALTGTDLMTIGTAKGCGALGFTPKAVYDEDNPYIYHFPDGNASVARALVKKMIPDVAEGNNAEELVLSKFNYAELDKASNAVRIRLNSTV
;
A
#
# COMPACT_ATOMS: atom_id res chain seq x y z
N MET A 1 -19.67 -27.89 23.10
CA MET A 1 -18.89 -26.81 23.73
C MET A 1 -17.53 -26.73 23.04
N THR A 2 -17.43 -25.90 22.03
CA THR A 2 -16.18 -25.67 21.27
C THR A 2 -15.35 -24.61 22.00
N LYS A 3 -14.21 -25.02 22.56
CA LYS A 3 -13.23 -24.09 23.14
C LYS A 3 -12.70 -23.19 22.03
N LYS A 4 -12.97 -21.86 22.12
CA LYS A 4 -12.25 -20.85 21.36
C LYS A 4 -10.78 -20.88 21.79
N LEU A 5 -9.90 -21.30 20.89
CA LEU A 5 -8.45 -21.11 21.04
C LEU A 5 -8.16 -19.61 20.83
N SER A 6 -7.89 -18.88 21.89
CA SER A 6 -7.35 -17.53 21.80
C SER A 6 -5.82 -17.63 21.78
N ILE A 7 -5.21 -17.27 20.65
CA ILE A 7 -3.76 -17.14 20.55
C ILE A 7 -3.36 -15.90 21.34
N THR A 8 -2.51 -16.06 22.35
CA THR A 8 -2.00 -14.96 23.15
C THR A 8 -0.71 -14.39 22.54
N ARG A 9 -0.33 -13.15 22.92
CA ARG A 9 0.97 -12.58 22.55
C ARG A 9 2.15 -13.50 22.91
N ARG A 10 2.01 -14.29 23.96
CA ARG A 10 3.02 -15.23 24.42
C ARG A 10 3.12 -16.44 23.50
N ASP A 11 1.98 -16.93 22.98
CA ASP A 11 1.95 -18.05 22.02
C ASP A 11 2.58 -17.63 20.69
N PHE A 12 2.37 -16.37 20.28
CA PHE A 12 3.01 -15.78 19.10
C PHE A 12 4.54 -15.67 19.30
N MET A 13 4.99 -15.16 20.44
CA MET A 13 6.42 -15.05 20.76
C MET A 13 7.09 -16.41 20.93
N ASN A 14 6.43 -17.40 21.51
CA ASN A 14 6.94 -18.76 21.65
C ASN A 14 7.01 -19.49 20.31
N GLY A 15 6.04 -19.30 19.42
CA GLY A 15 6.10 -19.81 18.04
C GLY A 15 7.30 -19.24 17.28
N PHE A 16 7.55 -17.95 17.43
CA PHE A 16 8.71 -17.26 16.85
C PHE A 16 10.04 -17.74 17.44
N ALA A 17 10.10 -17.96 18.76
CA ALA A 17 11.30 -18.48 19.44
C ALA A 17 11.60 -19.94 19.06
N MET A 18 10.58 -20.78 18.86
CA MET A 18 10.78 -22.17 18.43
C MET A 18 11.28 -22.26 16.97
N SER A 19 10.90 -21.33 16.09
CA SER A 19 11.45 -21.28 14.74
C SER A 19 12.92 -20.85 14.70
N LEU A 20 13.38 -20.11 15.71
CA LEU A 20 14.79 -19.69 15.86
C LEU A 20 15.68 -20.77 16.50
N THR A 21 15.12 -21.72 17.27
CA THR A 21 15.89 -22.79 17.96
C THR A 21 16.01 -24.08 17.13
N ALA A 22 15.15 -24.26 16.11
CA ALA A 22 15.32 -25.31 15.12
C ALA A 22 16.34 -24.85 14.07
N GLY A 23 17.61 -24.93 14.40
CA GLY A 23 18.74 -24.55 13.54
C GLY A 23 18.96 -25.43 12.30
N THR A 24 17.89 -25.82 11.64
CA THR A 24 17.90 -26.44 10.31
C THR A 24 17.28 -25.46 9.34
N ALA A 25 18.12 -24.69 8.65
CA ALA A 25 17.67 -23.99 7.45
C ALA A 25 17.11 -25.05 6.49
N LEU A 26 15.78 -25.09 6.33
CA LEU A 26 15.14 -25.93 5.32
C LEU A 26 15.73 -25.54 3.97
N SER A 27 16.16 -26.51 3.19
CA SER A 27 16.60 -26.27 1.84
C SER A 27 15.41 -25.78 1.00
N PRO A 28 15.64 -25.07 -0.13
CA PRO A 28 14.57 -24.71 -1.05
C PRO A 28 13.73 -25.92 -1.50
N PHE A 29 14.32 -27.11 -1.54
CA PHE A 29 13.63 -28.38 -1.84
C PHE A 29 12.71 -28.82 -0.70
N GLU A 30 13.11 -28.64 0.57
CA GLU A 30 12.25 -28.97 1.71
C GLU A 30 11.09 -27.99 1.85
N LEU A 31 11.30 -26.71 1.50
CA LEU A 31 10.23 -25.71 1.40
C LEU A 31 9.24 -26.02 0.26
N LEU A 32 9.73 -26.50 -0.88
CA LEU A 32 8.89 -27.01 -1.96
C LEU A 32 8.10 -28.25 -1.53
N ALA A 33 8.74 -29.21 -0.86
CA ALA A 33 8.08 -30.42 -0.35
C ALA A 33 7.05 -30.11 0.74
N MET A 34 7.27 -29.07 1.58
CA MET A 34 6.26 -28.60 2.53
C MET A 34 5.06 -27.95 1.82
N ASN A 35 5.29 -27.23 0.74
CA ASN A 35 4.24 -26.69 -0.12
C ASN A 35 3.42 -27.81 -0.81
N GLU A 36 4.07 -28.88 -1.25
CA GLU A 36 3.39 -30.07 -1.82
C GLU A 36 2.56 -30.83 -0.77
N GLN A 37 2.94 -30.77 0.50
CA GLN A 37 2.20 -31.39 1.61
C GLN A 37 1.02 -30.53 2.10
N MET A 38 1.03 -29.20 1.87
CA MET A 38 -0.01 -28.31 2.35
C MET A 38 -1.31 -28.32 1.54
N GLY A 39 -1.40 -29.03 0.44
CA GLY A 39 -2.69 -29.14 -0.22
C GLY A 39 -2.74 -29.95 -1.50
N LYS A 40 -3.66 -30.89 -1.55
CA LYS A 40 -4.17 -31.53 -2.77
C LYS A 40 -4.98 -30.57 -3.66
N GLY A 41 -4.72 -29.26 -3.61
CA GLY A 41 -5.33 -28.22 -4.41
C GLY A 41 -4.30 -27.59 -5.37
N VAL A 42 -4.78 -26.96 -6.42
CA VAL A 42 -3.95 -26.16 -7.32
C VAL A 42 -3.33 -25.03 -6.48
N PHE A 43 -1.98 -24.91 -6.50
CA PHE A 43 -1.26 -23.84 -5.80
C PHE A 43 -1.71 -22.47 -6.32
N TYR A 44 -2.27 -21.66 -5.42
CA TYR A 44 -2.80 -20.34 -5.74
C TYR A 44 -2.55 -19.35 -4.60
N PRO A 45 -1.42 -18.64 -4.59
CA PRO A 45 -0.98 -17.75 -3.53
C PRO A 45 -1.99 -16.69 -3.08
N PRO A 46 -2.81 -16.06 -3.94
CA PRO A 46 -3.78 -15.07 -3.49
C PRO A 46 -4.79 -15.55 -2.44
N GLU A 47 -5.08 -16.85 -2.38
CA GLU A 47 -5.96 -17.46 -1.36
C GLU A 47 -5.21 -17.77 -0.06
N LEU A 48 -3.87 -17.76 -0.06
CA LEU A 48 -3.04 -17.96 1.13
C LEU A 48 -2.95 -16.65 1.91
N THR A 49 -4.01 -16.27 2.59
CA THR A 49 -4.11 -15.02 3.33
C THR A 49 -3.34 -15.04 4.65
N GLY A 50 -3.31 -13.92 5.35
CA GLY A 50 -2.58 -13.76 6.60
C GLY A 50 -1.35 -12.87 6.45
N MET A 51 -0.26 -13.20 7.12
CA MET A 51 0.98 -12.40 7.08
C MET A 51 1.79 -12.66 5.81
N ARG A 52 1.21 -12.35 4.64
CA ARG A 52 1.89 -12.45 3.35
C ARG A 52 3.10 -11.49 3.35
N GLY A 53 4.23 -11.93 2.81
CA GLY A 53 5.51 -11.22 2.92
C GLY A 53 6.38 -11.65 4.09
N SER A 54 5.80 -12.34 5.09
CA SER A 54 6.52 -13.00 6.18
C SER A 54 6.18 -14.50 6.27
N HIS A 55 5.79 -15.09 5.15
CA HIS A 55 5.57 -16.54 5.03
C HIS A 55 6.90 -17.29 4.91
N PRO A 56 6.95 -18.62 5.19
CA PRO A 56 8.15 -19.41 4.98
C PRO A 56 8.75 -19.25 3.59
N GLY A 57 10.07 -19.06 3.51
CA GLY A 57 10.81 -18.82 2.27
C GLY A 57 10.96 -17.34 1.89
N SER A 58 10.23 -16.41 2.51
CA SER A 58 10.26 -15.00 2.11
C SER A 58 11.52 -14.25 2.52
N PHE A 59 12.17 -14.61 3.64
CA PHE A 59 13.30 -13.85 4.17
C PHE A 59 14.44 -14.72 4.74
N GLU A 60 14.24 -16.00 4.93
CA GLU A 60 15.19 -16.88 5.63
C GLU A 60 16.54 -16.93 4.95
N VAL A 61 16.57 -17.07 3.63
CA VAL A 61 17.83 -17.10 2.85
C VAL A 61 18.53 -15.74 2.93
N ALA A 62 17.81 -14.65 2.77
CA ALA A 62 18.38 -13.30 2.89
C ALA A 62 18.95 -13.04 4.29
N HIS A 63 18.25 -13.47 5.35
CA HIS A 63 18.72 -13.34 6.72
C HIS A 63 19.90 -14.26 7.01
N ALA A 64 19.89 -15.49 6.50
CA ALA A 64 21.02 -16.41 6.65
C ALA A 64 22.30 -15.80 6.04
N LEU A 65 22.20 -15.19 4.86
CA LEU A 65 23.33 -14.48 4.24
C LEU A 65 23.74 -13.23 5.04
N ALA A 66 22.78 -12.30 5.23
CA ALA A 66 23.10 -10.96 5.70
C ALA A 66 23.39 -10.89 7.20
N ARG A 67 22.75 -11.74 8.01
CA ARG A 67 22.87 -11.73 9.49
C ARG A 67 23.77 -12.83 10.01
N ASN A 68 23.71 -14.02 9.40
CA ASN A 68 24.42 -15.20 9.91
C ASN A 68 25.69 -15.52 9.11
N GLY A 69 25.98 -14.76 8.04
CA GLY A 69 27.16 -14.95 7.19
C GLY A 69 27.18 -16.24 6.39
N ALA A 70 26.00 -16.88 6.21
CA ALA A 70 25.90 -18.12 5.44
C ALA A 70 26.42 -17.94 4.02
N ARG A 71 27.02 -19.01 3.48
CA ARG A 71 27.47 -19.07 2.10
C ARG A 71 27.01 -20.41 1.53
N TRP A 72 26.59 -20.37 0.29
CA TRP A 72 26.19 -21.56 -0.45
C TRP A 72 27.25 -21.89 -1.51
N PRO A 73 27.48 -23.17 -1.77
CA PRO A 73 28.34 -23.54 -2.91
C PRO A 73 27.71 -23.03 -4.19
N VAL A 74 28.58 -22.59 -5.10
CA VAL A 74 28.13 -22.30 -6.47
C VAL A 74 27.75 -23.63 -7.12
N HIS A 75 26.48 -23.79 -7.46
CA HIS A 75 26.03 -24.98 -8.19
C HIS A 75 26.63 -24.96 -9.59
N SER A 76 27.21 -26.08 -10.00
CA SER A 76 27.73 -26.27 -11.35
C SER A 76 26.63 -26.67 -12.34
N ASP A 77 25.43 -26.93 -11.86
CA ASP A 77 24.33 -27.39 -12.68
C ASP A 77 23.84 -26.24 -13.56
N GLN A 78 24.06 -26.38 -14.85
CA GLN A 78 23.53 -25.44 -15.83
C GLN A 78 22.04 -25.74 -16.05
N THR A 79 21.26 -24.69 -16.29
CA THR A 79 19.89 -24.87 -16.79
C THR A 79 19.98 -25.44 -18.20
N ASP A 80 19.03 -26.31 -18.57
CA ASP A 80 18.98 -26.90 -19.93
C ASP A 80 18.66 -25.86 -21.03
N LEU A 81 18.44 -24.60 -20.65
CA LEU A 81 18.06 -23.53 -21.55
C LEU A 81 18.93 -22.29 -21.31
N ASP A 82 19.38 -21.70 -22.42
CA ASP A 82 20.03 -20.40 -22.44
C ASP A 82 18.96 -19.28 -22.40
N TYR A 83 19.27 -18.20 -21.73
CA TYR A 83 18.41 -17.02 -21.62
C TYR A 83 19.14 -15.77 -22.13
N ASP A 84 18.45 -14.95 -22.91
CA ASP A 84 18.95 -13.65 -23.34
C ASP A 84 19.04 -12.65 -22.20
N VAL A 85 18.09 -12.76 -21.23
CA VAL A 85 18.03 -11.91 -20.03
C VAL A 85 17.54 -12.71 -18.83
N VAL A 86 18.19 -12.49 -17.69
CA VAL A 86 17.69 -12.90 -16.38
C VAL A 86 17.32 -11.66 -15.58
N VAL A 87 16.08 -11.60 -15.12
CA VAL A 87 15.54 -10.51 -14.29
C VAL A 87 15.42 -11.01 -12.86
N VAL A 88 16.04 -10.31 -11.92
CA VAL A 88 15.94 -10.61 -10.49
C VAL A 88 14.86 -9.75 -9.85
N GLY A 89 13.80 -10.38 -9.39
CA GLY A 89 12.61 -9.77 -8.82
C GLY A 89 11.42 -9.73 -9.78
N GLY A 90 10.35 -10.46 -9.43
CA GLY A 90 9.06 -10.51 -10.15
C GLY A 90 8.08 -9.41 -9.75
N GLY A 91 8.55 -8.28 -9.17
CA GLY A 91 7.75 -7.09 -8.91
C GLY A 91 7.42 -6.33 -10.20
N ILE A 92 6.55 -5.30 -10.10
CA ILE A 92 6.12 -4.50 -11.26
C ILE A 92 7.32 -3.97 -12.06
N SER A 93 8.41 -3.55 -11.41
CA SER A 93 9.61 -3.06 -12.10
C SER A 93 10.28 -4.15 -12.94
N GLY A 94 10.49 -5.34 -12.38
CA GLY A 94 11.09 -6.46 -13.08
C GLY A 94 10.21 -6.97 -14.21
N LEU A 95 8.91 -7.12 -13.96
CA LEU A 95 7.93 -7.50 -14.99
C LEU A 95 7.89 -6.47 -16.13
N SER A 96 7.92 -5.17 -15.81
CA SER A 96 7.97 -4.10 -16.81
C SER A 96 9.28 -4.12 -17.61
N ALA A 97 10.41 -4.36 -16.95
CA ALA A 97 11.70 -4.47 -17.62
C ALA A 97 11.73 -5.62 -18.63
N ALA A 98 11.25 -6.81 -18.22
CA ALA A 98 11.13 -7.97 -19.09
C ALA A 98 10.23 -7.69 -20.31
N HIS A 99 9.05 -7.11 -20.06
CA HIS A 99 8.10 -6.77 -21.10
C HIS A 99 8.65 -5.75 -22.09
N LEU A 100 9.23 -4.65 -21.61
CA LEU A 100 9.84 -3.62 -22.47
C LEU A 100 11.07 -4.12 -23.23
N TYR A 101 11.86 -5.01 -22.62
CA TYR A 101 12.98 -5.66 -23.31
C TYR A 101 12.48 -6.47 -24.51
N ARG A 102 11.43 -7.29 -24.30
CA ARG A 102 10.79 -8.08 -25.36
C ARG A 102 10.28 -7.20 -26.50
N GLN A 103 9.61 -6.08 -26.17
CA GLN A 103 9.10 -5.15 -27.17
C GLN A 103 10.20 -4.49 -27.99
N ARG A 104 11.33 -4.11 -27.35
CA ARG A 104 12.41 -3.39 -28.03
C ARG A 104 13.25 -4.27 -28.95
N ASN A 105 13.45 -5.51 -28.57
CA ASN A 105 14.36 -6.40 -29.31
C ASN A 105 13.64 -7.19 -30.41
N GLY A 106 12.31 -7.19 -30.43
CA GLY A 106 11.54 -8.00 -31.37
C GLY A 106 11.77 -9.50 -31.18
N GLY A 107 11.12 -10.33 -31.97
CA GLY A 107 11.22 -11.77 -31.82
C GLY A 107 10.65 -12.29 -30.51
N ASP A 108 11.10 -13.46 -30.09
CA ASP A 108 10.74 -14.08 -28.81
C ASP A 108 12.01 -14.33 -27.96
N PRO A 109 12.62 -13.26 -27.39
CA PRO A 109 13.80 -13.44 -26.55
C PRO A 109 13.42 -14.30 -25.33
N ARG A 110 14.33 -15.20 -24.98
CA ARG A 110 14.19 -16.04 -23.79
C ARG A 110 14.51 -15.23 -22.54
N ILE A 111 13.52 -15.05 -21.68
CA ILE A 111 13.63 -14.26 -20.46
C ILE A 111 13.27 -15.13 -19.25
N LEU A 112 14.16 -15.17 -18.26
CA LEU A 112 13.89 -15.78 -16.97
C LEU A 112 13.73 -14.69 -15.92
N ILE A 113 12.59 -14.69 -15.23
CA ILE A 113 12.33 -13.82 -14.07
C ILE A 113 12.40 -14.70 -12.84
N LEU A 114 13.26 -14.35 -11.89
CA LEU A 114 13.43 -15.04 -10.62
C LEU A 114 12.82 -14.22 -9.50
N ASP A 115 11.98 -14.81 -8.66
CA ASP A 115 11.47 -14.17 -7.47
C ASP A 115 11.62 -15.08 -6.24
N ASN A 116 12.09 -14.50 -5.13
CA ASN A 116 12.26 -15.21 -3.87
C ASN A 116 10.93 -15.61 -3.22
N HIS A 117 9.85 -14.90 -3.52
CA HIS A 117 8.53 -15.17 -2.98
C HIS A 117 7.79 -16.27 -3.76
N ASP A 118 6.72 -16.75 -3.14
CA ASP A 118 5.80 -17.73 -3.73
C ASP A 118 4.78 -17.12 -4.70
N ASP A 119 4.86 -15.80 -4.92
CA ASP A 119 3.97 -15.05 -5.78
C ASP A 119 4.72 -13.89 -6.45
N PHE A 120 4.29 -13.52 -7.65
CA PHE A 120 4.79 -12.35 -8.38
C PHE A 120 4.08 -11.07 -7.92
N GLY A 121 4.51 -9.91 -8.44
CA GLY A 121 3.96 -8.59 -8.14
C GLY A 121 4.75 -7.83 -7.08
N GLY A 122 5.67 -8.47 -6.37
CA GLY A 122 6.49 -7.84 -5.34
C GLY A 122 5.62 -7.27 -4.22
N HIS A 123 5.66 -5.94 -4.02
CA HIS A 123 4.84 -5.25 -3.02
C HIS A 123 3.35 -5.19 -3.41
N ALA A 124 3.04 -5.31 -4.70
CA ALA A 124 1.68 -5.33 -5.24
C ALA A 124 1.07 -6.73 -5.12
N LYS A 125 0.73 -7.13 -3.91
CA LYS A 125 0.10 -8.42 -3.60
C LYS A 125 -1.42 -8.33 -3.72
N ARG A 126 -2.02 -9.44 -4.15
CA ARG A 126 -3.46 -9.66 -4.15
C ARG A 126 -3.82 -10.62 -3.03
N ASN A 127 -4.90 -10.33 -2.33
CA ASN A 127 -5.49 -11.22 -1.33
C ASN A 127 -6.93 -11.58 -1.74
N GLU A 128 -7.26 -12.85 -1.64
CA GLU A 128 -8.61 -13.36 -1.86
C GLU A 128 -9.12 -14.03 -0.58
N HIS A 129 -10.24 -13.56 -0.08
CA HIS A 129 -10.90 -14.10 1.11
C HIS A 129 -12.22 -14.73 0.70
N VAL A 130 -12.43 -16.00 1.02
CA VAL A 130 -13.71 -16.67 0.76
C VAL A 130 -14.54 -16.67 2.03
N ILE A 131 -15.67 -15.95 2.01
CA ILE A 131 -16.60 -15.83 3.12
C ILE A 131 -18.00 -16.21 2.61
N ASP A 132 -18.59 -17.24 3.20
CA ASP A 132 -19.92 -17.75 2.79
C ASP A 132 -20.04 -18.01 1.27
N GLY A 133 -18.97 -18.57 0.69
CA GLY A 133 -18.90 -18.88 -0.75
C GLY A 133 -18.71 -17.68 -1.67
N LYS A 134 -18.52 -16.48 -1.13
CA LYS A 134 -18.23 -15.24 -1.88
C LYS A 134 -16.75 -14.90 -1.77
N THR A 135 -16.11 -14.67 -2.90
CA THR A 135 -14.73 -14.18 -2.94
C THR A 135 -14.70 -12.66 -2.76
N LEU A 136 -14.03 -12.21 -1.72
CA LEU A 136 -13.71 -10.82 -1.48
C LEU A 136 -12.25 -10.59 -1.88
N ILE A 137 -12.01 -9.58 -2.70
CA ILE A 137 -10.70 -9.21 -3.21
C ILE A 137 -10.20 -8.00 -2.44
N SER A 138 -8.94 -8.04 -2.02
CA SER A 138 -8.26 -6.89 -1.43
C SER A 138 -6.82 -6.77 -1.93
N TYR A 139 -6.27 -5.58 -1.82
CA TYR A 139 -4.88 -5.30 -2.12
C TYR A 139 -3.98 -5.55 -0.90
N GLY A 140 -2.70 -5.76 -1.17
CA GLY A 140 -1.62 -5.81 -0.17
C GLY A 140 -0.93 -4.46 -0.01
N GLY A 141 0.38 -4.40 -0.24
CA GLY A 141 1.20 -3.21 0.03
C GLY A 141 1.10 -2.07 -0.98
N SER A 142 0.47 -2.25 -2.14
CA SER A 142 0.44 -1.25 -3.20
C SER A 142 -0.98 -1.05 -3.74
N GLN A 143 -1.56 0.10 -3.48
CA GLN A 143 -2.95 0.42 -3.82
C GLN A 143 -3.05 1.19 -5.15
N THR A 144 -2.37 2.31 -5.29
CA THR A 144 -2.77 3.42 -6.15
C THR A 144 -1.92 3.59 -7.39
N ILE A 145 -2.55 3.84 -8.53
CA ILE A 145 -1.93 4.42 -9.72
C ILE A 145 -2.05 5.94 -9.58
N VAL A 146 -0.99 6.58 -9.08
CA VAL A 146 -0.98 8.01 -8.79
C VAL A 146 -0.90 8.80 -10.09
N LYS A 147 -1.86 9.73 -10.30
CA LYS A 147 -1.87 10.70 -11.41
C LYS A 147 -1.42 10.10 -12.75
N PRO A 148 -2.09 9.06 -13.25
CA PRO A 148 -1.60 8.29 -14.41
C PRO A 148 -1.46 9.13 -15.68
N LYS A 149 -2.25 10.19 -15.84
CA LYS A 149 -2.17 11.10 -17.00
C LYS A 149 -0.91 11.99 -16.95
N GLN A 150 -0.32 12.20 -15.76
CA GLN A 150 0.95 12.95 -15.58
C GLN A 150 2.19 12.05 -15.60
N GLY A 151 2.01 10.74 -15.63
CA GLY A 151 3.09 9.77 -15.75
C GLY A 151 3.92 9.99 -17.03
N SER A 152 5.16 9.49 -17.03
CA SER A 152 6.01 9.56 -18.23
C SER A 152 5.33 8.88 -19.43
N LYS A 153 5.68 9.30 -20.65
CA LYS A 153 5.13 8.69 -21.88
C LYS A 153 5.36 7.17 -21.93
N VAL A 154 6.45 6.67 -21.35
CA VAL A 154 6.75 5.24 -21.27
C VAL A 154 5.74 4.53 -20.36
N VAL A 155 5.45 5.09 -19.18
CA VAL A 155 4.46 4.52 -18.26
C VAL A 155 3.06 4.55 -18.86
N GLN A 156 2.65 5.65 -19.48
CA GLN A 156 1.34 5.76 -20.14
C GLN A 156 1.20 4.73 -21.28
N ALA A 157 2.25 4.58 -22.09
CA ALA A 157 2.27 3.59 -23.17
C ALA A 157 2.21 2.16 -22.63
N LEU A 158 2.95 1.87 -21.55
CA LEU A 158 2.94 0.56 -20.89
C LEU A 158 1.55 0.21 -20.37
N LEU A 159 0.91 1.11 -19.61
CA LEU A 159 -0.44 0.89 -19.07
C LEU A 159 -1.44 0.61 -20.19
N LYS A 160 -1.39 1.39 -21.26
CA LYS A 160 -2.23 1.17 -22.44
C LYS A 160 -1.97 -0.20 -23.10
N ASP A 161 -0.71 -0.59 -23.28
CA ASP A 161 -0.33 -1.84 -23.93
C ASP A 161 -0.79 -3.07 -23.15
N ILE A 162 -0.73 -3.02 -21.82
CA ILE A 162 -1.22 -4.11 -20.95
C ILE A 162 -2.74 -4.07 -20.71
N GLY A 163 -3.47 -3.19 -21.41
CA GLY A 163 -4.92 -3.14 -21.37
C GLY A 163 -5.53 -2.42 -20.16
N VAL A 164 -4.78 -1.51 -19.53
CA VAL A 164 -5.32 -0.62 -18.48
C VAL A 164 -5.97 0.59 -19.13
N ASP A 165 -7.29 0.64 -19.07
CA ASP A 165 -8.05 1.82 -19.51
C ASP A 165 -8.20 2.82 -18.35
N ILE A 166 -7.40 3.88 -18.39
CA ILE A 166 -7.43 4.93 -17.35
C ILE A 166 -8.79 5.64 -17.28
N LYS A 167 -9.49 5.79 -18.41
CA LYS A 167 -10.80 6.44 -18.42
C LYS A 167 -11.89 5.62 -17.73
N ARG A 168 -11.70 4.30 -17.68
CA ARG A 168 -12.66 3.42 -17.01
C ARG A 168 -12.79 3.72 -15.52
N PHE A 169 -11.72 4.20 -14.89
CA PHE A 169 -11.74 4.58 -13.47
C PHE A 169 -12.68 5.75 -13.19
N ASP A 170 -12.93 6.65 -14.15
CA ASP A 170 -13.85 7.77 -13.95
C ASP A 170 -15.28 7.31 -13.65
N THR A 171 -15.66 6.12 -14.14
CA THR A 171 -17.00 5.52 -13.99
C THR A 171 -17.03 4.26 -13.11
N ALA A 172 -15.87 3.74 -12.68
CA ALA A 172 -15.80 2.50 -11.89
C ALA A 172 -16.18 2.73 -10.43
N TYR A 173 -15.99 3.95 -9.92
CA TYR A 173 -16.24 4.27 -8.52
C TYR A 173 -17.66 4.72 -8.29
N ASP A 174 -18.29 4.24 -7.23
CA ASP A 174 -19.53 4.80 -6.70
C ASP A 174 -19.23 6.03 -5.84
N ARG A 175 -19.04 7.17 -6.50
CA ARG A 175 -18.62 8.42 -5.85
C ARG A 175 -19.65 8.98 -4.86
N ASP A 176 -20.93 8.65 -5.05
CA ASP A 176 -22.03 9.11 -4.22
C ASP A 176 -22.37 8.15 -3.05
N PHE A 177 -21.64 7.05 -2.92
CA PHE A 177 -21.91 6.02 -1.90
C PHE A 177 -22.01 6.64 -0.50
N TYR A 178 -21.03 7.44 -0.10
CA TYR A 178 -21.00 8.04 1.24
C TYR A 178 -22.12 9.04 1.44
N LYS A 179 -22.36 9.94 0.47
CA LYS A 179 -23.44 10.92 0.52
C LYS A 179 -24.81 10.24 0.58
N ARG A 180 -25.05 9.27 -0.29
CA ARG A 180 -26.33 8.54 -0.40
C ARG A 180 -26.66 7.79 0.89
N ASN A 181 -25.64 7.27 1.58
CA ASN A 181 -25.80 6.57 2.84
C ASN A 181 -25.61 7.48 4.08
N ASN A 182 -25.53 8.80 3.89
CA ASN A 182 -25.28 9.78 4.96
C ASN A 182 -24.03 9.45 5.80
N LEU A 183 -23.00 8.88 5.17
CA LEU A 183 -21.72 8.61 5.78
C LEU A 183 -20.79 9.80 5.60
N GLY A 184 -19.92 10.04 6.55
CA GLY A 184 -18.95 11.13 6.51
C GLY A 184 -17.73 10.82 7.35
N ALA A 185 -16.70 11.64 7.19
CA ALA A 185 -15.52 11.54 8.02
C ALA A 185 -15.83 11.91 9.47
N VAL A 186 -15.31 11.12 10.39
CA VAL A 186 -15.47 11.32 11.83
C VAL A 186 -14.11 11.19 12.51
N THR A 187 -13.99 11.79 13.68
CA THR A 187 -12.89 11.53 14.61
C THR A 187 -13.44 10.83 15.84
N TYR A 188 -12.82 9.73 16.21
CA TYR A 188 -13.07 9.05 17.46
C TYR A 188 -12.03 9.46 18.49
N PHE A 189 -12.49 10.05 19.56
CA PHE A 189 -11.72 10.36 20.76
C PHE A 189 -11.85 9.21 21.73
N ASN A 190 -10.72 8.62 22.11
CA ASN A 190 -10.71 7.51 23.05
C ASN A 190 -10.55 7.98 24.50
N LYS A 191 -11.16 7.24 25.41
CA LYS A 191 -11.17 7.56 26.84
C LYS A 191 -9.78 7.63 27.45
N GLU A 192 -8.86 6.77 27.03
CA GLU A 192 -7.50 6.72 27.56
C GLU A 192 -6.71 8.00 27.31
N THR A 193 -7.02 8.69 26.22
CA THR A 193 -6.31 9.92 25.83
C THR A 193 -7.06 11.18 26.20
N PHE A 194 -8.41 11.16 26.05
CA PHE A 194 -9.26 12.34 26.12
C PHE A 194 -10.25 12.33 27.29
N GLY A 195 -10.25 11.25 28.10
CA GLY A 195 -11.11 11.14 29.28
C GLY A 195 -12.52 10.58 29.03
N GLU A 196 -12.97 10.58 27.79
CA GLU A 196 -14.25 9.98 27.37
C GLU A 196 -14.14 9.37 25.96
N ASP A 197 -14.98 8.37 25.70
CA ASP A 197 -15.17 7.82 24.35
C ASP A 197 -16.21 8.65 23.61
N LYS A 198 -15.81 9.30 22.52
CA LYS A 198 -16.68 10.20 21.77
C LYS A 198 -16.40 10.19 20.28
N VAL A 199 -17.46 10.16 19.49
CA VAL A 199 -17.38 10.33 18.03
C VAL A 199 -17.86 11.73 17.66
N VAL A 200 -17.03 12.47 16.94
CA VAL A 200 -17.38 13.79 16.39
C VAL A 200 -17.36 13.73 14.87
N ARG A 201 -18.43 14.20 14.23
CA ARG A 201 -18.57 14.18 12.76
C ARG A 201 -17.75 15.30 12.10
N HIS A 202 -16.46 15.26 12.34
CA HIS A 202 -15.46 16.14 11.77
C HIS A 202 -14.09 15.43 11.73
N PRO A 203 -13.35 15.48 10.64
CA PRO A 203 -12.04 14.81 10.54
C PRO A 203 -10.92 15.53 11.29
N TYR A 204 -11.08 16.79 11.63
CA TYR A 204 -10.07 17.71 12.19
C TYR A 204 -8.77 17.83 11.35
N CYS A 205 -8.72 17.17 10.23
CA CYS A 205 -7.66 17.27 9.24
C CYS A 205 -8.31 17.34 7.86
N ASN A 206 -7.54 17.63 6.84
CA ASN A 206 -8.10 17.77 5.49
C ASN A 206 -7.91 16.51 4.63
N TYR A 207 -7.38 15.44 5.21
CA TYR A 207 -7.14 14.19 4.53
C TYR A 207 -8.36 13.64 3.75
N PRO A 208 -9.59 13.65 4.28
CA PRO A 208 -10.75 13.18 3.52
C PRO A 208 -11.06 13.95 2.24
N ASN A 209 -10.55 15.18 2.12
CA ASN A 209 -10.72 15.96 0.88
C ASN A 209 -9.76 15.53 -0.23
N TYR A 210 -8.75 14.70 0.08
CA TYR A 210 -7.84 14.12 -0.91
C TYR A 210 -8.41 12.88 -1.60
N VAL A 211 -9.43 12.25 -1.03
CA VAL A 211 -10.12 11.14 -1.69
C VAL A 211 -11.07 11.75 -2.72
N GLU A 212 -10.48 12.19 -3.77
CA GLU A 212 -11.01 13.10 -4.77
C GLU A 212 -12.18 12.50 -5.49
N GLY A 213 -13.20 13.31 -5.64
CA GLY A 213 -14.44 12.91 -6.24
C GLY A 213 -15.33 12.03 -5.37
N ILE A 214 -14.93 11.72 -4.13
CA ILE A 214 -15.82 11.09 -3.16
C ILE A 214 -16.63 12.17 -2.47
N VAL A 215 -17.93 12.16 -2.70
CA VAL A 215 -18.85 13.11 -2.05
C VAL A 215 -19.18 12.59 -0.67
N MET A 216 -18.63 13.24 0.35
CA MET A 216 -18.91 12.93 1.75
C MET A 216 -20.29 13.45 2.17
N GLY A 217 -20.89 12.80 3.17
CA GLY A 217 -22.05 13.31 3.88
C GLY A 217 -21.71 14.58 4.66
N ARG A 218 -22.72 15.18 5.31
CA ARG A 218 -22.56 16.41 6.09
C ARG A 218 -21.49 16.26 7.15
N LYS A 219 -20.56 17.20 7.21
CA LYS A 219 -19.64 17.42 8.34
C LYS A 219 -20.14 18.61 9.19
N LEU A 220 -19.69 18.69 10.43
CA LEU A 220 -19.87 19.85 11.28
C LEU A 220 -19.05 21.05 10.77
N SER A 221 -19.45 22.27 11.14
CA SER A 221 -18.58 23.43 11.00
C SER A 221 -17.36 23.34 11.93
N ASN A 222 -16.35 24.16 11.72
CA ASN A 222 -15.18 24.21 12.61
C ASN A 222 -15.59 24.61 14.04
N GLU A 223 -16.56 25.54 14.17
CA GLU A 223 -17.10 25.98 15.44
C GLU A 223 -17.82 24.84 16.16
N GLU A 224 -18.75 24.17 15.47
CA GLU A 224 -19.49 23.04 16.04
C GLU A 224 -18.54 21.89 16.43
N ALA A 225 -17.53 21.62 15.60
CA ALA A 225 -16.55 20.58 15.85
C ALA A 225 -15.66 20.90 17.06
N ALA A 226 -15.18 22.14 17.18
CA ALA A 226 -14.39 22.57 18.32
C ALA A 226 -15.19 22.46 19.62
N GLN A 227 -16.50 22.86 19.62
CA GLN A 227 -17.36 22.73 20.78
C GLN A 227 -17.63 21.28 21.17
N GLN A 228 -17.69 20.37 20.24
CA GLN A 228 -17.93 18.96 20.52
C GLN A 228 -16.67 18.17 20.90
N ALA A 229 -15.47 18.72 20.68
CA ALA A 229 -14.22 18.05 21.07
C ALA A 229 -14.17 17.88 22.61
N PRO A 230 -13.71 16.74 23.12
CA PRO A 230 -13.57 16.49 24.56
C PRO A 230 -12.31 17.19 25.12
N LEU A 231 -12.35 18.50 25.12
CA LEU A 231 -11.26 19.38 25.56
C LEU A 231 -11.80 20.36 26.61
N SER A 232 -10.89 21.00 27.34
CA SER A 232 -11.23 22.13 28.19
C SER A 232 -11.84 23.31 27.40
N GLU A 233 -12.56 24.24 27.99
CA GLU A 233 -13.06 25.40 27.25
C GLU A 233 -11.95 26.18 26.58
N LYS A 234 -10.82 26.40 27.28
CA LYS A 234 -9.60 26.97 26.68
C LYS A 234 -9.10 26.13 25.50
N GLY A 235 -9.10 24.81 25.62
CA GLY A 235 -8.71 23.90 24.55
C GLY A 235 -9.63 24.02 23.33
N LYS A 236 -10.94 24.15 23.51
CA LYS A 236 -11.91 24.37 22.43
C LYS A 236 -11.67 25.68 21.68
N GLU A 237 -11.40 26.77 22.41
CA GLU A 237 -11.04 28.06 21.81
C GLU A 237 -9.72 27.96 20.98
N GLN A 238 -8.71 27.28 21.54
CA GLN A 238 -7.46 27.04 20.82
C GLN A 238 -7.67 26.15 19.61
N LEU A 239 -8.47 25.08 19.72
CA LEU A 239 -8.77 24.18 18.61
C LEU A 239 -9.46 24.93 17.46
N LEU A 240 -10.43 25.80 17.77
CA LEU A 240 -11.06 26.63 16.74
C LEU A 240 -10.05 27.53 16.02
N ARG A 241 -9.11 28.12 16.74
CA ARG A 241 -8.03 28.90 16.16
C ARG A 241 -7.13 28.06 15.25
N VAL A 242 -6.80 26.85 15.68
CA VAL A 242 -6.03 25.91 14.86
C VAL A 242 -6.78 25.51 13.60
N LEU A 243 -8.07 25.18 13.70
CA LEU A 243 -8.91 24.81 12.55
C LEU A 243 -9.01 25.92 11.50
N ASN A 244 -8.94 27.18 11.94
CA ASN A 244 -8.93 28.36 11.09
C ASN A 244 -7.54 28.86 10.77
N GLY A 245 -6.49 28.13 11.14
CA GLY A 245 -5.08 28.43 10.85
C GLY A 245 -4.70 28.23 9.39
N GLY A 246 -3.43 28.40 9.10
CA GLY A 246 -2.86 28.23 7.78
C GLY A 246 -1.60 29.05 7.58
N LEU A 247 -1.02 29.04 6.40
CA LEU A 247 0.19 29.83 6.12
C LEU A 247 -0.04 31.35 6.23
N HIS A 248 -1.27 31.81 6.07
CA HIS A 248 -1.62 33.23 6.13
C HIS A 248 -1.42 33.89 7.50
N VAL A 249 -1.25 33.07 8.56
CA VAL A 249 -0.99 33.58 9.92
C VAL A 249 0.51 33.64 10.24
N ILE A 250 1.37 33.23 9.32
CA ILE A 250 2.83 33.28 9.46
C ILE A 250 3.30 34.65 8.98
N ASP A 251 3.97 35.34 9.85
CA ASP A 251 4.49 36.70 9.59
C ASP A 251 6.00 36.65 9.19
N VAL A 252 6.22 36.24 7.93
CA VAL A 252 7.55 36.26 7.28
C VAL A 252 7.40 36.80 5.86
N PRO A 253 8.42 37.45 5.28
CA PRO A 253 8.42 37.88 3.87
C PRO A 253 8.12 36.70 2.92
N GLU A 254 7.44 37.01 1.80
CA GLU A 254 7.06 35.96 0.82
C GLU A 254 8.27 35.20 0.29
N GLU A 255 9.38 35.91 0.05
CA GLU A 255 10.65 35.34 -0.41
C GLU A 255 11.32 34.41 0.60
N GLU A 256 11.01 34.51 1.89
CA GLU A 256 11.54 33.66 2.96
C GLU A 256 10.58 32.54 3.37
N MET A 257 9.34 32.58 2.88
CA MET A 257 8.28 31.67 3.30
C MET A 257 8.64 30.19 3.04
N GLU A 258 9.23 29.88 1.89
CA GLU A 258 9.60 28.51 1.54
C GLU A 258 10.66 27.96 2.50
N ASP A 259 11.72 28.70 2.74
CA ASP A 259 12.78 28.31 3.69
C ASP A 259 12.22 28.18 5.10
N TYR A 260 11.36 29.11 5.53
CA TYR A 260 10.75 29.08 6.85
C TYR A 260 9.88 27.84 7.06
N ILE A 261 8.97 27.49 6.13
CA ILE A 261 8.06 26.35 6.28
C ILE A 261 8.77 24.99 6.22
N TYR A 262 9.93 24.90 5.56
CA TYR A 262 10.71 23.66 5.51
C TYR A 262 11.82 23.58 6.56
N SER A 263 12.11 24.66 7.29
CA SER A 263 13.07 24.68 8.41
C SER A 263 12.41 24.72 9.79
N THR A 264 11.14 25.12 9.88
CA THR A 264 10.42 25.24 11.14
C THR A 264 9.57 24.01 11.39
N SER A 265 9.59 23.48 12.64
CA SER A 265 8.78 22.35 13.01
C SER A 265 7.28 22.70 13.07
N TYR A 266 6.44 21.72 12.76
CA TYR A 266 4.99 21.87 12.91
C TYR A 266 4.60 22.09 14.39
N PHE A 267 5.38 21.55 15.33
CA PHE A 267 5.19 21.78 16.75
C PHE A 267 5.41 23.26 17.11
N ASP A 268 6.49 23.88 16.60
CA ASP A 268 6.76 25.30 16.82
C ASP A 268 5.71 26.21 16.22
N TYR A 269 5.20 25.86 15.04
CA TYR A 269 4.06 26.56 14.43
C TYR A 269 2.82 26.52 15.34
N LEU A 270 2.46 25.35 15.86
CA LEU A 270 1.33 25.23 16.75
C LEU A 270 1.51 26.07 18.02
N LYS A 271 2.69 25.99 18.64
CA LYS A 271 2.96 26.67 19.91
C LYS A 271 3.20 28.17 19.76
N ASN A 272 4.07 28.57 18.84
CA ASN A 272 4.58 29.93 18.77
C ASN A 272 3.72 30.81 17.86
N THR A 273 3.21 30.28 16.75
CA THR A 273 2.38 31.04 15.80
C THR A 273 0.90 30.97 16.21
N LEU A 274 0.38 29.78 16.54
CA LEU A 274 -1.04 29.61 16.89
C LEU A 274 -1.30 29.69 18.39
N GLY A 275 -0.29 29.73 19.24
CA GLY A 275 -0.42 29.86 20.69
C GLY A 275 -1.12 28.66 21.35
N VAL A 276 -0.83 27.45 20.88
CA VAL A 276 -1.41 26.21 21.41
C VAL A 276 -0.58 25.73 22.60
N ASP A 277 -1.23 25.60 23.75
CA ASP A 277 -0.64 24.99 24.95
C ASP A 277 -1.49 23.83 25.52
N ASP A 278 -2.69 23.59 24.97
CA ASP A 278 -3.54 22.48 25.37
C ASP A 278 -2.95 21.13 24.94
N PRO A 279 -2.70 20.20 25.89
CA PRO A 279 -2.04 18.94 25.58
C PRO A 279 -2.93 18.02 24.70
N GLY A 280 -4.25 18.17 24.75
CA GLY A 280 -5.17 17.39 23.93
C GLY A 280 -5.01 17.75 22.44
N ILE A 281 -4.88 19.05 22.13
CA ILE A 281 -4.65 19.51 20.76
C ILE A 281 -3.30 19.03 20.25
N LEU A 282 -2.23 19.11 21.06
CA LEU A 282 -0.93 18.61 20.67
C LEU A 282 -0.93 17.11 20.39
N LYS A 283 -1.73 16.33 21.13
CA LYS A 283 -1.94 14.89 20.85
C LYS A 283 -2.71 14.66 19.55
N MET A 284 -3.76 15.46 19.28
CA MET A 284 -4.49 15.39 18.01
C MET A 284 -3.57 15.70 16.82
N ALA A 285 -2.80 16.78 16.92
CA ALA A 285 -1.88 17.21 15.88
C ALA A 285 -0.80 16.17 15.61
N ARG A 286 -0.25 15.55 16.66
CA ARG A 286 0.76 14.50 16.52
C ARG A 286 0.28 13.34 15.65
N ASN A 287 -0.98 12.99 15.71
CA ASN A 287 -1.56 11.86 14.99
C ASN A 287 -2.05 12.24 13.59
N SER A 288 -2.25 13.53 13.29
CA SER A 288 -2.90 13.97 12.07
C SER A 288 -2.06 13.84 10.78
N GLY A 289 -0.78 13.50 10.88
CA GLY A 289 0.11 13.31 9.73
C GLY A 289 0.93 12.03 9.78
N LEU A 290 0.65 11.14 10.75
CA LEU A 290 1.46 9.94 10.97
C LEU A 290 1.43 8.95 9.82
N ASP A 291 0.34 8.84 9.10
CA ASP A 291 0.18 7.93 7.96
C ASP A 291 1.08 8.30 6.77
N TRP A 292 1.38 9.57 6.61
CA TRP A 292 2.25 10.07 5.53
C TRP A 292 3.70 10.25 5.96
N ALA A 293 3.91 10.96 7.07
CA ALA A 293 5.24 11.38 7.48
C ALA A 293 5.94 10.36 8.40
N LEU A 294 5.19 9.44 9.01
CA LEU A 294 5.69 8.44 9.98
C LEU A 294 6.48 9.04 11.14
N THR A 295 6.24 10.33 11.46
CA THR A 295 6.97 11.09 12.46
C THR A 295 6.05 12.02 13.23
N GLY A 296 6.50 12.47 14.40
CA GLY A 296 5.73 13.39 15.25
C GLY A 296 5.86 14.85 14.80
N THR A 297 5.08 15.71 15.44
CA THR A 297 5.02 17.15 15.14
C THR A 297 6.36 17.88 15.30
N ASP A 298 7.22 17.37 16.16
CA ASP A 298 8.56 17.90 16.46
C ASP A 298 9.58 17.70 15.34
N LEU A 299 9.40 16.63 14.56
CA LEU A 299 10.25 16.29 13.42
C LEU A 299 9.61 16.62 12.07
N MET A 300 8.31 16.82 12.05
CA MET A 300 7.57 17.22 10.85
C MET A 300 7.71 18.72 10.63
N THR A 301 8.09 19.15 9.43
CA THR A 301 8.11 20.58 9.10
C THR A 301 6.71 21.12 8.82
N ILE A 302 6.52 22.44 8.88
CA ILE A 302 5.26 23.11 8.47
C ILE A 302 4.89 22.71 7.03
N GLY A 303 5.85 22.70 6.11
CA GLY A 303 5.63 22.35 4.71
C GLY A 303 5.13 20.92 4.54
N THR A 304 5.70 19.97 5.27
CA THR A 304 5.24 18.56 5.29
C THR A 304 3.84 18.44 5.90
N ALA A 305 3.60 19.08 7.05
CA ALA A 305 2.30 19.08 7.71
C ALA A 305 1.18 19.64 6.82
N LYS A 306 1.47 20.74 6.11
CA LYS A 306 0.57 21.31 5.10
C LYS A 306 0.32 20.31 3.96
N GLY A 307 1.38 19.70 3.43
CA GLY A 307 1.28 18.70 2.34
C GLY A 307 0.43 17.50 2.72
N CYS A 308 0.49 17.06 3.99
CA CYS A 308 -0.33 15.97 4.54
C CYS A 308 -1.74 16.42 4.95
N GLY A 309 -2.09 17.70 4.85
CA GLY A 309 -3.38 18.21 5.32
C GLY A 309 -3.57 18.10 6.83
N ALA A 310 -2.48 18.21 7.60
CA ALA A 310 -2.52 18.13 9.05
C ALA A 310 -3.40 19.22 9.68
N LEU A 311 -3.78 19.02 10.94
CA LEU A 311 -4.59 19.95 11.72
C LEU A 311 -3.98 21.38 11.64
N GLY A 312 -4.82 22.38 11.36
CA GLY A 312 -4.36 23.77 11.19
C GLY A 312 -3.95 24.16 9.76
N PHE A 313 -4.06 23.24 8.83
CA PHE A 313 -3.88 23.53 7.42
C PHE A 313 -5.13 23.12 6.65
N THR A 314 -5.76 24.10 5.98
CA THR A 314 -6.81 23.82 5.02
C THR A 314 -6.16 23.64 3.66
N PRO A 315 -6.04 22.43 3.10
CA PRO A 315 -5.63 22.31 1.73
C PRO A 315 -6.67 23.01 0.86
N LYS A 316 -6.22 23.78 -0.11
CA LYS A 316 -7.02 23.92 -1.31
C LYS A 316 -7.13 22.50 -1.86
N ALA A 317 -8.28 21.85 -1.70
CA ALA A 317 -8.60 20.67 -2.47
C ALA A 317 -8.56 21.10 -3.94
N VAL A 318 -7.43 20.90 -4.57
CA VAL A 318 -7.31 21.00 -6.01
C VAL A 318 -7.72 19.63 -6.51
N TYR A 319 -9.03 19.41 -6.57
CA TYR A 319 -9.56 18.29 -7.33
C TYR A 319 -9.32 18.60 -8.80
N ASP A 320 -8.47 17.82 -9.40
CA ASP A 320 -8.25 17.82 -10.84
C ASP A 320 -9.11 16.69 -11.43
N GLU A 321 -10.29 17.04 -11.95
CA GLU A 321 -11.21 16.07 -12.57
C GLU A 321 -10.57 15.31 -13.72
N ASP A 322 -9.62 15.94 -14.44
CA ASP A 322 -8.90 15.31 -15.53
C ASP A 322 -7.81 14.35 -15.09
N ASN A 323 -7.34 14.47 -13.86
CA ASN A 323 -6.23 13.68 -13.32
C ASN A 323 -6.36 13.46 -11.81
N PRO A 324 -7.38 12.74 -11.36
CA PRO A 324 -7.60 12.45 -9.96
C PRO A 324 -6.40 11.70 -9.38
N TYR A 325 -6.16 11.96 -8.10
CA TYR A 325 -5.01 11.40 -7.37
C TYR A 325 -5.07 9.88 -7.26
N ILE A 326 -6.25 9.33 -6.94
CA ILE A 326 -6.40 7.93 -6.62
C ILE A 326 -7.20 7.20 -7.68
N TYR A 327 -6.49 6.42 -8.51
CA TYR A 327 -7.08 5.34 -9.28
C TYR A 327 -6.53 4.01 -8.76
N HIS A 328 -7.37 3.02 -8.54
CA HIS A 328 -6.93 1.68 -8.18
C HIS A 328 -7.93 0.61 -8.61
N PHE A 329 -7.41 -0.57 -8.86
CA PHE A 329 -8.21 -1.79 -8.99
C PHE A 329 -8.63 -2.32 -7.62
N PRO A 330 -9.62 -3.23 -7.54
CA PRO A 330 -10.01 -3.87 -6.28
C PRO A 330 -8.85 -4.54 -5.54
N ASP A 331 -7.86 -5.06 -6.27
CA ASP A 331 -6.62 -5.63 -5.75
C ASP A 331 -5.42 -4.66 -5.86
N GLY A 332 -5.68 -3.37 -6.02
CA GLY A 332 -4.66 -2.35 -6.17
C GLY A 332 -3.76 -2.59 -7.39
N ASN A 333 -2.48 -2.29 -7.26
CA ASN A 333 -1.52 -2.48 -8.36
C ASN A 333 -1.20 -3.95 -8.68
N ALA A 334 -1.76 -4.91 -7.95
CA ALA A 334 -1.65 -6.32 -8.31
C ALA A 334 -2.26 -6.59 -9.70
N SER A 335 -3.36 -5.92 -10.07
CA SER A 335 -3.91 -6.01 -11.44
C SER A 335 -2.94 -5.54 -12.51
N VAL A 336 -2.09 -4.54 -12.24
CA VAL A 336 -1.03 -4.11 -13.17
C VAL A 336 0.02 -5.23 -13.35
N ALA A 337 0.46 -5.85 -12.24
CA ALA A 337 1.38 -6.98 -12.31
C ALA A 337 0.77 -8.17 -13.06
N ARG A 338 -0.50 -8.48 -12.78
CA ARG A 338 -1.25 -9.55 -13.45
C ARG A 338 -1.41 -9.30 -14.95
N ALA A 339 -1.69 -8.07 -15.35
CA ALA A 339 -1.77 -7.68 -16.75
C ALA A 339 -0.42 -7.82 -17.47
N LEU A 340 0.69 -7.46 -16.81
CA LEU A 340 2.05 -7.67 -17.34
C LEU A 340 2.36 -9.16 -17.53
N VAL A 341 2.05 -9.99 -16.54
CA VAL A 341 2.24 -11.45 -16.62
C VAL A 341 1.40 -12.04 -17.74
N LYS A 342 0.11 -11.69 -17.81
CA LYS A 342 -0.78 -12.14 -18.89
C LYS A 342 -0.27 -11.75 -20.27
N LYS A 343 0.28 -10.55 -20.42
CA LYS A 343 0.83 -10.07 -21.69
C LYS A 343 2.04 -10.87 -22.13
N MET A 344 2.86 -11.35 -21.20
CA MET A 344 4.06 -12.15 -21.48
C MET A 344 3.77 -13.65 -21.54
N ILE A 345 2.81 -14.14 -20.79
CA ILE A 345 2.40 -15.55 -20.68
C ILE A 345 0.89 -15.64 -20.90
N PRO A 346 0.44 -15.67 -22.17
CA PRO A 346 -1.00 -15.58 -22.47
C PRO A 346 -1.87 -16.69 -21.87
N ASP A 347 -1.32 -17.86 -21.67
CA ASP A 347 -2.07 -19.05 -21.19
C ASP A 347 -2.26 -19.05 -19.67
N VAL A 348 -1.70 -18.06 -18.95
CA VAL A 348 -1.79 -18.00 -17.47
C VAL A 348 -3.19 -17.76 -16.96
N ALA A 349 -4.06 -17.12 -17.72
CA ALA A 349 -5.44 -16.81 -17.34
C ALA A 349 -6.31 -16.52 -18.56
N GLU A 350 -7.62 -16.54 -18.38
CA GLU A 350 -8.57 -15.97 -19.34
C GLU A 350 -8.67 -14.45 -19.16
N GLY A 351 -9.17 -13.75 -20.17
CA GLY A 351 -9.33 -12.30 -20.20
C GLY A 351 -8.32 -11.58 -21.10
N ASN A 352 -8.73 -10.44 -21.66
CA ASN A 352 -7.99 -9.70 -22.68
C ASN A 352 -7.55 -8.29 -22.24
N ASN A 353 -8.05 -7.81 -21.11
CA ASN A 353 -7.74 -6.51 -20.56
C ASN A 353 -7.65 -6.57 -19.04
N ALA A 354 -7.13 -5.51 -18.43
CA ALA A 354 -6.88 -5.49 -16.98
C ALA A 354 -8.17 -5.61 -16.15
N GLU A 355 -9.31 -5.11 -16.61
CA GLU A 355 -10.60 -5.20 -15.90
C GLU A 355 -11.11 -6.66 -15.85
N GLU A 356 -11.03 -7.38 -16.97
CA GLU A 356 -11.40 -8.80 -17.01
C GLU A 356 -10.48 -9.65 -16.12
N LEU A 357 -9.18 -9.29 -16.07
CA LEU A 357 -8.22 -10.00 -15.24
C LEU A 357 -8.44 -9.84 -13.73
N VAL A 358 -9.18 -8.82 -13.29
CA VAL A 358 -9.52 -8.65 -11.86
C VAL A 358 -10.22 -9.89 -11.30
N LEU A 359 -11.13 -10.49 -12.07
CA LEU A 359 -11.89 -11.67 -11.63
C LEU A 359 -11.29 -13.00 -12.11
N SER A 360 -10.29 -12.99 -12.98
CA SER A 360 -9.70 -14.20 -13.54
C SER A 360 -8.83 -14.92 -12.51
N LYS A 361 -8.93 -16.23 -12.43
CA LYS A 361 -8.03 -17.06 -11.64
C LYS A 361 -6.81 -17.42 -12.47
N PHE A 362 -5.61 -17.11 -11.98
CA PHE A 362 -4.36 -17.39 -12.68
C PHE A 362 -3.93 -18.84 -12.44
N ASN A 363 -3.50 -19.51 -13.51
CA ASN A 363 -2.87 -20.82 -13.44
C ASN A 363 -1.36 -20.67 -13.25
N TYR A 364 -0.89 -20.80 -12.02
CA TYR A 364 0.53 -20.65 -11.68
C TYR A 364 1.43 -21.74 -12.30
N ALA A 365 0.87 -22.87 -12.74
CA ALA A 365 1.62 -23.90 -13.45
C ALA A 365 2.09 -23.43 -14.83
N GLU A 366 1.50 -22.38 -15.39
CA GLU A 366 1.93 -21.79 -16.67
C GLU A 366 3.15 -20.91 -16.54
N LEU A 367 3.51 -20.42 -15.33
CA LEU A 367 4.53 -19.40 -15.14
C LEU A 367 5.94 -19.86 -15.55
N ASP A 368 6.32 -21.12 -15.27
CA ASP A 368 7.69 -21.63 -15.51
C ASP A 368 7.73 -22.80 -16.51
N LYS A 369 6.83 -22.83 -17.48
CA LYS A 369 6.86 -23.86 -18.54
C LYS A 369 8.07 -23.68 -19.46
N ALA A 370 8.77 -24.76 -19.77
CA ALA A 370 9.95 -24.73 -20.64
C ALA A 370 9.63 -24.25 -22.08
N SER A 371 8.38 -24.40 -22.51
CA SER A 371 7.90 -23.93 -23.81
C SER A 371 7.72 -22.42 -23.91
N ASN A 372 7.67 -21.71 -22.78
CA ASN A 372 7.44 -20.27 -22.77
C ASN A 372 8.74 -19.50 -23.06
N ALA A 373 8.64 -18.48 -23.90
CA ALA A 373 9.76 -17.56 -24.13
C ALA A 373 10.07 -16.74 -22.85
N VAL A 374 9.03 -16.33 -22.10
CA VAL A 374 9.18 -15.68 -20.78
C VAL A 374 8.76 -16.65 -19.70
N ARG A 375 9.62 -16.88 -18.74
CA ARG A 375 9.38 -17.76 -17.60
C ARG A 375 9.51 -16.99 -16.30
N ILE A 376 8.62 -17.28 -15.36
CA ILE A 376 8.64 -16.71 -14.01
C ILE A 376 8.82 -17.86 -13.03
N ARG A 377 9.98 -17.92 -12.41
CA ARG A 377 10.31 -18.93 -11.40
C ARG A 377 10.22 -18.29 -10.02
N LEU A 378 9.21 -18.72 -9.28
CA LEU A 378 8.96 -18.31 -7.92
C LEU A 378 9.81 -19.16 -6.94
N ASN A 379 9.85 -18.78 -5.66
CA ASN A 379 10.61 -19.45 -4.61
C ASN A 379 12.10 -19.63 -4.98
N SER A 380 12.66 -18.68 -5.71
CA SER A 380 14.02 -18.75 -6.27
C SER A 380 14.84 -17.54 -5.88
N THR A 381 15.74 -17.72 -4.92
CA THR A 381 16.62 -16.66 -4.39
C THR A 381 17.90 -16.60 -5.20
N VAL A 382 18.33 -15.39 -5.54
CA VAL A 382 19.60 -15.10 -6.19
C VAL A 382 20.62 -14.64 -5.15
#